data_ebbabc4345a550286e7f91ef7d553cd7
#
_entry.id   ebbabc4345a550286e7f91ef7d553cd7
#
_cell.length_a   1.000
_cell.length_b   1.000
_cell.length_c   1.000
_cell.angle_alpha   90.00
_cell.angle_beta   90.00
_cell.angle_gamma   90.00
#
_symmetry.space_group_name_H-M   'P 1'
#
loop_
_entity.id
_entity.type
_entity.pdbx_description
1 polymer ?
#
loop_
_entity_poly.entity_id
_entity_poly.type
_entity_poly.pdbx_seq_one_letter_code
_entity_poly.pdbx_strand_id
1 'polypeptide(L)'
;MTDLTKQDFPPLKNDRILKVIKGEEPDKLPIWVMRQAGRYMPKFREFRKLHSFFEICQTPELACEVTLMPIERFDFDAAIIFSDILVIPQALGLEVEMKESVGPVIKNPVTIENLNDLNTEGAADRLNYVGEAITLTRKRLNGKVPLIGFAGAPWTLMGYMIEGGGSKTYSKSKKWLYAHETEAHRLLKILTDVIIDYLILQVKSGAQLLQIFESTNRNAEYLNEYLFDRFCQPYLQRIAIEVKNKIAELKLDVPMILFAKGSHYSLEKQKSLGYDVIGIDWTISPKTVRQILGDQVVQGNLDPCALYASPEGIRAHVDEMIKGFGTGNLVVNLGHGIYPDMSEEAVEIFIDAVHSVKL
;
A
#
# COMPACT_ATOMS: atom_id res chain seq x y z
N MET A 1 -6.69 -17.69 -23.07
CA MET A 1 -6.25 -17.22 -21.73
C MET A 1 -5.21 -18.21 -21.22
N THR A 2 -3.97 -17.80 -21.13
CA THR A 2 -2.90 -18.61 -20.51
C THR A 2 -3.28 -18.78 -19.03
N ASP A 3 -3.30 -20.00 -18.55
CA ASP A 3 -3.56 -20.34 -17.14
C ASP A 3 -2.41 -19.76 -16.29
N LEU A 4 -2.60 -18.54 -15.76
CA LEU A 4 -1.61 -17.79 -14.99
C LEU A 4 -1.27 -18.48 -13.65
N THR A 5 -2.07 -19.49 -13.22
CA THR A 5 -1.81 -20.27 -12.01
C THR A 5 -0.65 -21.27 -12.19
N LYS A 6 -0.17 -21.48 -13.42
CA LYS A 6 0.95 -22.37 -13.76
C LYS A 6 2.27 -21.65 -14.06
N GLN A 7 2.39 -20.39 -13.67
CA GLN A 7 3.68 -19.71 -13.84
C GLN A 7 4.69 -20.30 -12.85
N ASP A 8 5.77 -20.83 -13.40
CA ASP A 8 6.88 -21.37 -12.62
C ASP A 8 7.75 -20.22 -12.11
N PHE A 9 7.45 -19.75 -10.90
CA PHE A 9 8.22 -18.72 -10.24
C PHE A 9 9.35 -19.32 -9.42
N PRO A 10 10.54 -18.68 -9.36
CA PRO A 10 11.62 -19.12 -8.49
C PRO A 10 11.15 -19.23 -7.02
N PRO A 11 11.62 -20.26 -6.29
CA PRO A 11 11.28 -20.41 -4.87
C PRO A 11 11.76 -19.21 -4.05
N LEU A 12 10.97 -18.85 -3.05
CA LEU A 12 11.30 -17.73 -2.15
C LEU A 12 12.48 -18.12 -1.25
N LYS A 13 13.48 -17.24 -1.13
CA LYS A 13 14.69 -17.42 -0.31
C LYS A 13 14.60 -16.67 1.01
N ASN A 14 13.95 -15.50 1.02
CA ASN A 14 13.67 -14.71 2.21
C ASN A 14 12.16 -14.64 2.39
N ASP A 15 11.67 -15.30 3.41
CA ASP A 15 10.25 -15.43 3.76
C ASP A 15 9.90 -14.79 5.11
N ARG A 16 10.80 -13.97 5.69
CA ARG A 16 10.70 -13.38 7.03
C ARG A 16 9.35 -12.72 7.28
N ILE A 17 8.89 -11.88 6.34
CA ILE A 17 7.58 -11.21 6.47
C ILE A 17 6.45 -12.24 6.52
N LEU A 18 6.48 -13.25 5.64
CA LEU A 18 5.44 -14.27 5.58
C LEU A 18 5.44 -15.13 6.85
N LYS A 19 6.61 -15.43 7.41
CA LYS A 19 6.73 -16.13 8.70
C LYS A 19 6.08 -15.37 9.82
N VAL A 20 6.41 -14.06 9.99
CA VAL A 20 5.80 -13.23 11.02
C VAL A 20 4.28 -13.19 10.88
N ILE A 21 3.76 -13.06 9.66
CA ILE A 21 2.31 -13.05 9.42
C ILE A 21 1.65 -14.37 9.80
N LYS A 22 2.36 -15.50 9.66
CA LYS A 22 1.89 -16.83 10.05
C LYS A 22 2.09 -17.18 11.53
N GLY A 23 2.69 -16.28 12.31
CA GLY A 23 3.04 -16.52 13.70
C GLY A 23 4.27 -17.43 13.86
N GLU A 24 5.09 -17.57 12.82
CA GLU A 24 6.36 -18.29 12.82
C GLU A 24 7.51 -17.34 13.15
N GLU A 25 8.55 -17.83 13.83
CA GLU A 25 9.72 -17.03 14.20
C GLU A 25 10.66 -16.87 12.99
N PRO A 26 10.98 -15.62 12.56
CA PRO A 26 11.97 -15.37 11.53
C PRO A 26 13.38 -15.38 12.12
N ASP A 27 14.40 -15.47 11.27
CA ASP A 27 15.82 -15.34 11.68
C ASP A 27 16.24 -13.91 12.02
N LYS A 28 15.52 -12.92 11.48
CA LYS A 28 15.66 -11.48 11.75
C LYS A 28 14.29 -10.82 11.68
N LEU A 29 14.14 -9.70 12.38
CA LEU A 29 12.95 -8.86 12.31
C LEU A 29 12.79 -8.29 10.89
N PRO A 30 11.68 -8.55 10.19
CA PRO A 30 11.53 -8.12 8.80
C PRO A 30 11.27 -6.64 8.65
N ILE A 31 11.86 -6.04 7.62
CA ILE A 31 11.73 -4.62 7.28
C ILE A 31 11.53 -4.38 5.79
N TRP A 32 10.64 -3.48 5.45
CA TRP A 32 10.56 -2.77 4.18
C TRP A 32 10.05 -1.35 4.40
N VAL A 33 10.11 -0.47 3.42
CA VAL A 33 9.62 0.89 3.59
C VAL A 33 8.67 1.31 2.46
N MET A 34 7.59 2.00 2.80
CA MET A 34 6.69 2.61 1.83
C MET A 34 7.43 3.67 1.01
N ARG A 35 7.21 3.66 -0.32
CA ARG A 35 7.93 4.47 -1.31
C ARG A 35 9.43 4.15 -1.39
N GLN A 36 9.81 2.88 -1.12
CA GLN A 36 11.20 2.43 -1.19
C GLN A 36 11.89 2.69 -2.53
N ALA A 37 11.19 2.61 -3.66
CA ALA A 37 11.62 3.21 -4.92
C ALA A 37 11.10 4.66 -4.96
N GLY A 38 11.98 5.64 -4.84
CA GLY A 38 11.55 7.01 -4.68
C GLY A 38 12.64 8.05 -4.90
N ARG A 39 12.24 9.32 -4.87
CA ARG A 39 13.08 10.47 -5.18
C ARG A 39 14.30 10.66 -4.25
N TYR A 40 14.34 10.00 -3.10
CA TYR A 40 15.54 10.00 -2.24
C TYR A 40 16.72 9.25 -2.90
N MET A 41 16.43 8.28 -3.79
CA MET A 41 17.45 7.52 -4.51
C MET A 41 17.95 8.32 -5.74
N PRO A 42 19.28 8.56 -5.86
CA PRO A 42 19.86 9.21 -7.05
C PRO A 42 19.52 8.46 -8.36
N LYS A 43 19.66 7.11 -8.36
CA LYS A 43 19.33 6.25 -9.51
C LYS A 43 17.90 6.46 -10.00
N PHE A 44 16.93 6.57 -9.08
CA PHE A 44 15.54 6.84 -9.41
C PHE A 44 15.36 8.24 -10.01
N ARG A 45 16.01 9.27 -9.47
CA ARG A 45 15.93 10.63 -10.02
C ARG A 45 16.45 10.71 -11.45
N GLU A 46 17.58 10.07 -11.76
CA GLU A 46 18.11 10.01 -13.13
C GLU A 46 17.14 9.27 -14.07
N PHE A 47 16.58 8.16 -13.63
CA PHE A 47 15.60 7.41 -14.41
C PHE A 47 14.34 8.24 -14.72
N ARG A 48 13.88 9.04 -13.76
CA ARG A 48 12.73 9.94 -13.90
C ARG A 48 12.98 11.13 -14.86
N LYS A 49 14.21 11.46 -15.18
CA LYS A 49 14.52 12.45 -16.23
C LYS A 49 14.24 11.92 -17.64
N LEU A 50 14.32 10.61 -17.82
CA LEU A 50 14.14 9.94 -19.10
C LEU A 50 12.70 9.48 -19.33
N HIS A 51 11.98 9.17 -18.28
CA HIS A 51 10.64 8.57 -18.32
C HIS A 51 9.65 9.34 -17.47
N SER A 52 8.44 9.57 -17.99
CA SER A 52 7.35 10.17 -17.23
C SER A 52 6.83 9.20 -16.16
N PHE A 53 6.13 9.71 -15.13
CA PHE A 53 5.68 8.88 -14.00
C PHE A 53 4.72 7.78 -14.45
N PHE A 54 3.71 8.13 -15.22
CA PHE A 54 2.73 7.13 -15.69
C PHE A 54 3.28 6.25 -16.81
N GLU A 55 4.24 6.72 -17.63
CA GLU A 55 4.98 5.86 -18.55
C GLU A 55 5.68 4.71 -17.78
N ILE A 56 6.33 5.01 -16.65
CA ILE A 56 6.95 3.97 -15.81
C ILE A 56 5.88 3.02 -15.26
N CYS A 57 4.76 3.55 -14.74
CA CYS A 57 3.69 2.72 -14.17
C CYS A 57 3.05 1.80 -15.23
N GLN A 58 2.96 2.24 -16.48
CA GLN A 58 2.24 1.58 -17.57
C GLN A 58 3.13 0.73 -18.48
N THR A 59 4.45 0.77 -18.29
CA THR A 59 5.42 -0.05 -19.04
C THR A 59 6.01 -1.11 -18.11
N PRO A 60 5.68 -2.40 -18.30
CA PRO A 60 6.09 -3.49 -17.41
C PRO A 60 7.60 -3.53 -17.12
N GLU A 61 8.43 -3.31 -18.14
CA GLU A 61 9.89 -3.32 -18.04
C GLU A 61 10.41 -2.19 -17.16
N LEU A 62 9.85 -0.97 -17.34
CA LEU A 62 10.25 0.20 -16.55
C LEU A 62 9.77 0.09 -15.09
N ALA A 63 8.54 -0.37 -14.88
CA ALA A 63 8.02 -0.61 -13.53
C ALA A 63 8.84 -1.68 -12.80
N CYS A 64 9.21 -2.75 -13.48
CA CYS A 64 10.07 -3.80 -12.95
C CYS A 64 11.46 -3.24 -12.59
N GLU A 65 12.10 -2.47 -13.47
CA GLU A 65 13.42 -1.90 -13.21
C GLU A 65 13.40 -0.99 -11.97
N VAL A 66 12.42 -0.11 -11.88
CA VAL A 66 12.25 0.78 -10.73
C VAL A 66 11.96 0.00 -9.45
N THR A 67 11.14 -1.05 -9.50
CA THR A 67 10.86 -1.91 -8.34
C THR A 67 12.11 -2.58 -7.80
N LEU A 68 13.05 -2.96 -8.66
CA LEU A 68 14.29 -3.64 -8.28
C LEU A 68 15.35 -2.70 -7.70
N MET A 69 15.35 -1.41 -8.05
CA MET A 69 16.36 -0.45 -7.60
C MET A 69 16.62 -0.50 -6.07
N PRO A 70 15.59 -0.41 -5.19
CA PRO A 70 15.83 -0.47 -3.75
C PRO A 70 16.27 -1.88 -3.28
N ILE A 71 15.84 -2.94 -3.96
CA ILE A 71 16.21 -4.32 -3.59
C ILE A 71 17.65 -4.66 -3.99
N GLU A 72 18.17 -4.00 -5.01
CA GLU A 72 19.60 -4.08 -5.39
C GLU A 72 20.46 -3.29 -4.43
N ARG A 73 19.97 -2.15 -3.92
CA ARG A 73 20.70 -1.21 -3.10
C ARG A 73 20.68 -1.53 -1.61
N PHE A 74 19.57 -2.07 -1.12
CA PHE A 74 19.31 -2.28 0.31
C PHE A 74 18.93 -3.72 0.63
N ASP A 75 19.14 -4.13 1.89
CA ASP A 75 18.75 -5.45 2.42
C ASP A 75 17.30 -5.43 2.96
N PHE A 76 16.33 -4.99 2.13
CA PHE A 76 14.92 -5.07 2.47
C PHE A 76 14.39 -6.50 2.39
N ASP A 77 13.36 -6.79 3.20
CA ASP A 77 12.71 -8.10 3.27
C ASP A 77 11.44 -8.22 2.40
N ALA A 78 11.07 -7.18 1.68
CA ALA A 78 10.05 -7.22 0.63
C ALA A 78 10.29 -6.16 -0.44
N ALA A 79 9.85 -6.46 -1.66
CA ALA A 79 9.65 -5.51 -2.73
C ALA A 79 8.18 -5.13 -2.81
N ILE A 80 7.86 -3.88 -3.18
CA ILE A 80 6.52 -3.47 -3.57
C ILE A 80 6.54 -3.03 -5.03
N ILE A 81 5.61 -3.51 -5.84
CA ILE A 81 5.55 -3.16 -7.27
C ILE A 81 5.47 -1.65 -7.44
N PHE A 82 6.26 -1.10 -8.36
CA PHE A 82 6.15 0.31 -8.70
C PHE A 82 4.91 0.56 -9.56
N SER A 83 3.94 1.24 -9.00
CA SER A 83 2.67 1.62 -9.61
C SER A 83 2.10 2.82 -8.87
N ASP A 84 0.86 3.20 -9.18
CA ASP A 84 0.12 4.26 -8.48
C ASP A 84 -1.30 3.77 -8.14
N ILE A 85 -1.90 4.32 -7.07
CA ILE A 85 -3.28 4.00 -6.70
C ILE A 85 -4.29 4.53 -7.74
N LEU A 86 -3.93 5.57 -8.49
CA LEU A 86 -4.79 6.22 -9.47
C LEU A 86 -4.83 5.50 -10.84
N VAL A 87 -4.14 4.38 -11.00
CA VAL A 87 -4.31 3.51 -12.16
C VAL A 87 -5.76 2.97 -12.26
N ILE A 88 -6.44 2.79 -11.11
CA ILE A 88 -7.86 2.39 -11.07
C ILE A 88 -8.77 3.48 -11.63
N PRO A 89 -8.71 4.76 -11.20
CA PRO A 89 -9.39 5.86 -11.87
C PRO A 89 -9.10 5.94 -13.38
N GLN A 90 -7.84 5.74 -13.80
CA GLN A 90 -7.50 5.68 -15.23
C GLN A 90 -8.22 4.53 -15.95
N ALA A 91 -8.25 3.35 -15.33
CA ALA A 91 -8.97 2.20 -15.86
C ALA A 91 -10.48 2.43 -15.96
N LEU A 92 -11.03 3.31 -15.11
CA LEU A 92 -12.43 3.75 -15.18
C LEU A 92 -12.67 4.88 -16.22
N GLY A 93 -11.65 5.27 -16.97
CA GLY A 93 -11.75 6.26 -18.05
C GLY A 93 -11.40 7.69 -17.65
N LEU A 94 -10.90 7.93 -16.42
CA LEU A 94 -10.48 9.27 -16.01
C LEU A 94 -9.06 9.57 -16.50
N GLU A 95 -8.86 10.79 -16.98
CA GLU A 95 -7.54 11.26 -17.36
C GLU A 95 -6.80 11.82 -16.14
N VAL A 96 -5.66 11.19 -15.80
CA VAL A 96 -4.81 11.55 -14.65
C VAL A 96 -3.45 12.02 -15.14
N GLU A 97 -3.05 13.21 -14.72
CA GLU A 97 -1.74 13.79 -15.01
C GLU A 97 -0.93 13.95 -13.72
N MET A 98 0.38 13.70 -13.80
CA MET A 98 1.30 14.02 -12.70
C MET A 98 1.91 15.39 -12.94
N LYS A 99 1.49 16.40 -12.17
CA LYS A 99 2.04 17.77 -12.25
C LYS A 99 3.15 17.95 -11.22
N GLU A 100 4.25 18.57 -11.65
CA GLU A 100 5.33 18.94 -10.74
C GLU A 100 4.80 19.81 -9.60
N SER A 101 5.31 19.59 -8.38
CA SER A 101 4.98 20.31 -7.15
C SER A 101 3.50 20.23 -6.68
N VAL A 102 2.59 19.73 -7.52
CA VAL A 102 1.16 19.57 -7.19
C VAL A 102 0.83 18.10 -6.86
N GLY A 103 1.41 17.17 -7.60
CA GLY A 103 1.08 15.75 -7.55
C GLY A 103 0.06 15.37 -8.64
N PRO A 104 -0.70 14.29 -8.41
CA PRO A 104 -1.66 13.82 -9.41
C PRO A 104 -2.86 14.77 -9.52
N VAL A 105 -3.29 15.03 -10.75
CA VAL A 105 -4.47 15.85 -11.10
C VAL A 105 -5.36 15.06 -12.03
N ILE A 106 -6.64 14.95 -11.70
CA ILE A 106 -7.68 14.38 -12.54
C ILE A 106 -8.34 15.53 -13.30
N LYS A 107 -8.26 15.52 -14.64
CA LYS A 107 -8.73 16.64 -15.47
C LYS A 107 -10.23 16.89 -15.38
N ASN A 108 -11.01 15.81 -15.41
CA ASN A 108 -12.47 15.86 -15.33
C ASN A 108 -12.92 15.07 -14.08
N PRO A 109 -12.97 15.71 -12.90
CA PRO A 109 -13.40 15.05 -11.68
C PRO A 109 -14.82 14.47 -11.79
N VAL A 110 -15.07 13.42 -11.00
CA VAL A 110 -16.40 12.80 -10.95
C VAL A 110 -17.39 13.74 -10.26
N THR A 111 -18.54 13.88 -10.88
CA THR A 111 -19.71 14.61 -10.38
C THR A 111 -20.92 13.69 -10.33
N ILE A 112 -22.02 14.15 -9.74
CA ILE A 112 -23.27 13.37 -9.73
C ILE A 112 -23.77 13.11 -11.15
N GLU A 113 -23.58 14.10 -12.04
CA GLU A 113 -24.08 14.06 -13.42
C GLU A 113 -23.29 13.05 -14.29
N ASN A 114 -21.95 12.97 -14.11
CA ASN A 114 -21.08 12.12 -14.92
C ASN A 114 -20.71 10.77 -14.26
N LEU A 115 -21.25 10.45 -13.10
CA LEU A 115 -20.98 9.17 -12.41
C LEU A 115 -21.34 7.94 -13.28
N ASN A 116 -22.32 8.08 -14.16
CA ASN A 116 -22.77 7.02 -15.07
C ASN A 116 -21.81 6.81 -16.25
N ASP A 117 -20.91 7.74 -16.51
CA ASP A 117 -19.98 7.71 -17.65
C ASP A 117 -18.72 6.90 -17.33
N LEU A 118 -18.56 6.43 -16.07
CA LEU A 118 -17.44 5.61 -15.68
C LEU A 118 -17.44 4.28 -16.44
N ASN A 119 -16.32 3.97 -17.08
CA ASN A 119 -16.12 2.75 -17.84
C ASN A 119 -15.80 1.57 -16.90
N THR A 120 -16.84 0.94 -16.37
CA THR A 120 -16.71 -0.12 -15.36
C THR A 120 -16.45 -1.50 -15.94
N GLU A 121 -16.99 -1.80 -17.15
CA GLU A 121 -16.83 -3.10 -17.81
C GLU A 121 -15.36 -3.34 -18.18
N GLY A 122 -14.80 -4.47 -17.75
CA GLY A 122 -13.40 -4.84 -18.04
C GLY A 122 -12.36 -3.86 -17.43
N ALA A 123 -12.69 -3.09 -16.40
CA ALA A 123 -11.78 -2.12 -15.80
C ALA A 123 -10.49 -2.77 -15.30
N ALA A 124 -10.57 -3.92 -14.64
CA ALA A 124 -9.40 -4.65 -14.16
C ALA A 124 -8.53 -5.19 -15.31
N ASP A 125 -9.13 -5.56 -16.45
CA ASP A 125 -8.37 -6.05 -17.62
C ASP A 125 -7.51 -4.94 -18.23
N ARG A 126 -7.95 -3.69 -18.17
CA ARG A 126 -7.15 -2.52 -18.60
C ARG A 126 -5.91 -2.28 -17.73
N LEU A 127 -5.78 -2.97 -16.60
CA LEU A 127 -4.63 -2.94 -15.69
C LEU A 127 -3.67 -4.12 -15.91
N ASN A 128 -3.81 -4.88 -17.00
CA ASN A 128 -2.95 -6.02 -17.30
C ASN A 128 -1.46 -5.68 -17.33
N TYR A 129 -1.09 -4.47 -17.72
CA TYR A 129 0.30 -4.01 -17.69
C TYR A 129 0.91 -4.07 -16.27
N VAL A 130 0.11 -3.87 -15.19
CA VAL A 130 0.58 -4.06 -13.82
C VAL A 130 0.79 -5.53 -13.52
N GLY A 131 -0.10 -6.41 -13.99
CA GLY A 131 0.08 -7.86 -13.88
C GLY A 131 1.34 -8.35 -14.59
N GLU A 132 1.61 -7.86 -15.80
CA GLU A 132 2.84 -8.15 -16.55
C GLU A 132 4.09 -7.66 -15.80
N ALA A 133 4.04 -6.44 -15.24
CA ALA A 133 5.11 -5.90 -14.40
C ALA A 133 5.38 -6.76 -13.16
N ILE A 134 4.34 -7.24 -12.47
CA ILE A 134 4.44 -8.15 -11.33
C ILE A 134 5.10 -9.47 -11.76
N THR A 135 4.63 -10.07 -12.84
CA THR A 135 5.18 -11.33 -13.36
C THR A 135 6.66 -11.20 -13.70
N LEU A 136 7.03 -10.14 -14.40
CA LEU A 136 8.41 -9.87 -14.78
C LEU A 136 9.29 -9.63 -13.53
N THR A 137 8.79 -8.83 -12.58
CA THR A 137 9.49 -8.54 -11.33
C THR A 137 9.69 -9.81 -10.49
N ARG A 138 8.68 -10.66 -10.37
CA ARG A 138 8.78 -11.94 -9.65
C ARG A 138 9.90 -12.85 -10.21
N LYS A 139 10.00 -12.92 -11.54
CA LYS A 139 11.07 -13.66 -12.22
C LYS A 139 12.44 -13.05 -11.95
N ARG A 140 12.58 -11.71 -12.09
CA ARG A 140 13.84 -10.99 -11.90
C ARG A 140 14.30 -10.94 -10.43
N LEU A 141 13.38 -10.88 -9.45
CA LEU A 141 13.70 -11.02 -8.04
C LEU A 141 14.36 -12.36 -7.72
N ASN A 142 14.12 -13.39 -8.53
CA ASN A 142 14.69 -14.72 -8.37
C ASN A 142 14.55 -15.26 -6.93
N GLY A 143 13.42 -14.98 -6.30
CA GLY A 143 13.10 -15.38 -4.95
C GLY A 143 13.83 -14.60 -3.85
N LYS A 144 14.58 -13.53 -4.16
CA LYS A 144 15.35 -12.76 -3.17
C LYS A 144 14.47 -12.29 -2.01
N VAL A 145 13.31 -11.72 -2.32
CA VAL A 145 12.29 -11.28 -1.35
C VAL A 145 10.89 -11.44 -1.92
N PRO A 146 9.81 -11.49 -1.11
CA PRO A 146 8.45 -11.48 -1.59
C PRO A 146 8.08 -10.15 -2.25
N LEU A 147 7.14 -10.20 -3.22
CA LEU A 147 6.63 -9.05 -3.93
C LEU A 147 5.23 -8.69 -3.42
N ILE A 148 5.07 -7.44 -3.01
CA ILE A 148 3.82 -6.84 -2.57
C ILE A 148 3.11 -6.22 -3.77
N GLY A 149 1.84 -6.60 -3.99
CA GLY A 149 0.89 -5.88 -4.81
C GLY A 149 0.05 -4.92 -3.94
N PHE A 150 -0.59 -3.92 -4.54
CA PHE A 150 -1.39 -2.99 -3.76
C PHE A 150 -2.53 -2.33 -4.53
N ALA A 151 -3.44 -1.72 -3.80
CA ALA A 151 -4.46 -0.84 -4.34
C ALA A 151 -4.78 0.30 -3.36
N GLY A 152 -5.29 1.41 -3.88
CA GLY A 152 -5.96 2.41 -3.04
C GLY A 152 -7.30 1.87 -2.56
N ALA A 153 -7.71 2.22 -1.33
CA ALA A 153 -9.02 1.88 -0.78
C ALA A 153 -10.15 2.70 -1.45
N PRO A 154 -11.39 2.23 -1.40
CA PRO A 154 -12.50 2.88 -2.09
C PRO A 154 -12.70 4.35 -1.71
N TRP A 155 -12.66 4.70 -0.41
CA TRP A 155 -12.77 6.10 0.01
C TRP A 155 -11.59 6.94 -0.46
N THR A 156 -10.37 6.41 -0.38
CA THR A 156 -9.18 7.09 -0.89
C THR A 156 -9.33 7.44 -2.37
N LEU A 157 -9.74 6.48 -3.21
CA LEU A 157 -9.91 6.70 -4.63
C LEU A 157 -11.08 7.65 -4.92
N MET A 158 -12.23 7.46 -4.26
CA MET A 158 -13.38 8.35 -4.36
C MET A 158 -12.98 9.81 -4.04
N GLY A 159 -12.19 10.00 -2.99
CA GLY A 159 -11.68 11.31 -2.61
C GLY A 159 -10.91 11.98 -3.75
N TYR A 160 -9.94 11.29 -4.34
CA TYR A 160 -9.18 11.80 -5.48
C TYR A 160 -10.07 12.07 -6.70
N MET A 161 -11.00 11.16 -7.00
CA MET A 161 -11.87 11.26 -8.16
C MET A 161 -12.81 12.46 -8.09
N ILE A 162 -13.34 12.80 -6.92
CA ILE A 162 -14.27 13.92 -6.73
C ILE A 162 -13.53 15.24 -6.54
N GLU A 163 -12.41 15.25 -5.76
CA GLU A 163 -11.64 16.48 -5.54
C GLU A 163 -10.86 16.90 -6.79
N GLY A 164 -10.53 15.96 -7.68
CA GLY A 164 -9.70 16.19 -8.85
C GLY A 164 -8.20 16.12 -8.55
N GLY A 165 -7.81 15.64 -7.36
CA GLY A 165 -6.43 15.55 -6.91
C GLY A 165 -6.32 15.51 -5.40
N GLY A 166 -5.13 15.88 -4.88
CA GLY A 166 -4.94 16.03 -3.44
C GLY A 166 -5.74 17.20 -2.88
N SER A 167 -6.42 17.01 -1.77
CA SER A 167 -7.22 18.05 -1.09
C SER A 167 -6.77 18.24 0.36
N LYS A 168 -6.90 19.45 0.89
CA LYS A 168 -6.65 19.74 2.30
C LYS A 168 -7.85 19.46 3.19
N THR A 169 -9.06 19.48 2.65
CA THR A 169 -10.31 19.39 3.43
C THR A 169 -11.25 18.28 2.99
N TYR A 170 -11.07 17.76 1.78
CA TYR A 170 -12.00 16.79 1.15
C TYR A 170 -13.47 17.23 1.22
N SER A 171 -13.71 18.54 1.16
CA SER A 171 -15.05 19.10 1.36
C SER A 171 -16.04 18.72 0.27
N LYS A 172 -15.60 18.59 -0.99
CA LYS A 172 -16.45 18.12 -2.09
C LYS A 172 -16.86 16.66 -1.89
N SER A 173 -15.88 15.79 -1.58
CA SER A 173 -16.13 14.37 -1.32
C SER A 173 -17.00 14.17 -0.10
N LYS A 174 -16.76 14.93 1.00
CA LYS A 174 -17.62 14.90 2.20
C LYS A 174 -19.03 15.39 1.93
N LYS A 175 -19.22 16.40 1.02
CA LYS A 175 -20.55 16.82 0.61
C LYS A 175 -21.35 15.64 0.04
N TRP A 176 -20.73 14.73 -0.71
CA TRP A 176 -21.41 13.55 -1.20
C TRP A 176 -21.92 12.66 -0.06
N LEU A 177 -21.11 12.47 1.00
CA LEU A 177 -21.48 11.64 2.14
C LEU A 177 -22.71 12.15 2.90
N TYR A 178 -22.93 13.47 2.89
CA TYR A 178 -24.05 14.09 3.61
C TYR A 178 -25.26 14.42 2.73
N ALA A 179 -25.02 14.83 1.48
CA ALA A 179 -26.06 15.35 0.61
C ALA A 179 -26.42 14.43 -0.57
N HIS A 180 -25.54 13.44 -0.89
CA HIS A 180 -25.70 12.53 -2.04
C HIS A 180 -25.26 11.12 -1.63
N GLU A 181 -25.82 10.64 -0.52
CA GLU A 181 -25.39 9.38 0.10
C GLU A 181 -25.54 8.17 -0.83
N THR A 182 -26.64 8.13 -1.59
CA THR A 182 -26.91 7.04 -2.56
C THR A 182 -25.82 6.97 -3.63
N GLU A 183 -25.44 8.10 -4.19
CA GLU A 183 -24.40 8.20 -5.23
C GLU A 183 -23.02 7.92 -4.64
N ALA A 184 -22.77 8.35 -3.39
CA ALA A 184 -21.55 8.02 -2.68
C ALA A 184 -21.38 6.50 -2.50
N HIS A 185 -22.40 5.82 -2.01
CA HIS A 185 -22.39 4.36 -1.87
C HIS A 185 -22.26 3.66 -3.23
N ARG A 186 -22.89 4.19 -4.27
CA ARG A 186 -22.75 3.67 -5.63
C ARG A 186 -21.31 3.74 -6.14
N LEU A 187 -20.65 4.90 -6.00
CA LEU A 187 -19.24 5.05 -6.41
C LEU A 187 -18.32 4.15 -5.59
N LEU A 188 -18.51 4.10 -4.27
CA LEU A 188 -17.73 3.22 -3.38
C LEU A 188 -17.91 1.74 -3.76
N LYS A 189 -19.12 1.32 -4.14
CA LYS A 189 -19.38 -0.05 -4.62
C LYS A 189 -18.65 -0.33 -5.94
N ILE A 190 -18.73 0.57 -6.92
CA ILE A 190 -18.00 0.46 -8.21
C ILE A 190 -16.51 0.28 -7.95
N LEU A 191 -15.93 1.15 -7.13
CA LEU A 191 -14.51 1.09 -6.77
C LEU A 191 -14.15 -0.22 -6.07
N THR A 192 -14.99 -0.70 -5.15
CA THR A 192 -14.79 -1.96 -4.44
C THR A 192 -14.76 -3.15 -5.41
N ASP A 193 -15.71 -3.21 -6.35
CA ASP A 193 -15.78 -4.28 -7.36
C ASP A 193 -14.48 -4.31 -8.21
N VAL A 194 -14.05 -3.15 -8.71
CA VAL A 194 -12.82 -3.04 -9.52
C VAL A 194 -11.57 -3.37 -8.69
N ILE A 195 -11.49 -2.91 -7.44
CA ILE A 195 -10.35 -3.19 -6.55
C ILE A 195 -10.23 -4.70 -6.31
N ILE A 196 -11.33 -5.41 -6.04
CA ILE A 196 -11.33 -6.85 -5.82
C ILE A 196 -10.76 -7.57 -7.05
N ASP A 197 -11.26 -7.27 -8.24
CA ASP A 197 -10.81 -7.92 -9.46
C ASP A 197 -9.35 -7.55 -9.79
N TYR A 198 -8.94 -6.31 -9.54
CA TYR A 198 -7.55 -5.86 -9.70
C TYR A 198 -6.58 -6.53 -8.72
N LEU A 199 -6.98 -6.75 -7.47
CA LEU A 199 -6.15 -7.47 -6.51
C LEU A 199 -5.99 -8.95 -6.91
N ILE A 200 -7.04 -9.58 -7.43
CA ILE A 200 -6.97 -10.95 -7.94
C ILE A 200 -6.11 -11.04 -9.20
N LEU A 201 -6.15 -10.04 -10.09
CA LEU A 201 -5.19 -9.93 -11.19
C LEU A 201 -3.75 -9.93 -10.69
N GLN A 202 -3.44 -9.11 -9.66
CA GLN A 202 -2.09 -9.04 -9.07
C GLN A 202 -1.66 -10.37 -8.45
N VAL A 203 -2.56 -11.06 -7.73
CA VAL A 203 -2.29 -12.39 -7.17
C VAL A 203 -1.99 -13.42 -8.27
N LYS A 204 -2.83 -13.48 -9.29
CA LYS A 204 -2.62 -14.39 -10.45
C LYS A 204 -1.31 -14.09 -11.18
N SER A 205 -0.86 -12.86 -11.16
CA SER A 205 0.40 -12.41 -11.76
C SER A 205 1.63 -12.66 -10.89
N GLY A 206 1.46 -13.10 -9.63
CA GLY A 206 2.55 -13.53 -8.76
C GLY A 206 2.83 -12.64 -7.55
N ALA A 207 1.95 -11.71 -7.20
CA ALA A 207 2.05 -10.99 -5.92
C ALA A 207 1.92 -11.98 -4.75
N GLN A 208 2.76 -11.81 -3.72
CA GLN A 208 2.83 -12.71 -2.56
C GLN A 208 2.27 -12.09 -1.29
N LEU A 209 2.05 -10.79 -1.29
CA LEU A 209 1.31 -10.01 -0.31
C LEU A 209 0.49 -8.95 -1.03
N LEU A 210 -0.59 -8.51 -0.41
CA LEU A 210 -1.39 -7.40 -0.90
C LEU A 210 -1.47 -6.30 0.17
N GLN A 211 -1.41 -5.04 -0.25
CA GLN A 211 -1.63 -3.91 0.65
C GLN A 211 -2.71 -2.97 0.15
N ILE A 212 -3.65 -2.62 1.04
CA ILE A 212 -4.71 -1.64 0.78
C ILE A 212 -4.36 -0.34 1.48
N PHE A 213 -4.29 0.74 0.71
CA PHE A 213 -3.98 2.07 1.22
C PHE A 213 -5.25 2.92 1.41
N GLU A 214 -5.70 3.05 2.65
CA GLU A 214 -6.69 4.05 3.05
C GLU A 214 -5.94 5.27 3.59
N SER A 215 -5.51 6.16 2.69
CA SER A 215 -4.52 7.19 3.01
C SER A 215 -5.04 8.62 3.03
N THR A 216 -6.32 8.84 2.75
CA THR A 216 -6.94 10.17 2.80
C THR A 216 -7.35 10.61 4.20
N ASN A 217 -7.22 9.74 5.19
CA ASN A 217 -7.51 10.05 6.59
C ASN A 217 -6.33 10.78 7.25
N ARG A 218 -5.91 11.94 6.69
CA ARG A 218 -4.90 12.78 7.34
C ARG A 218 -5.46 13.33 8.65
N ASN A 219 -5.00 12.77 9.81
CA ASN A 219 -5.21 13.29 11.17
C ASN A 219 -6.65 13.28 11.69
N ALA A 220 -7.48 12.27 11.42
CA ALA A 220 -8.89 12.22 11.84
C ALA A 220 -9.73 13.44 11.39
N GLU A 221 -9.14 14.39 10.65
CA GLU A 221 -9.80 15.64 10.23
C GLU A 221 -10.81 15.41 9.10
N TYR A 222 -10.67 14.31 8.33
CA TYR A 222 -11.50 14.11 7.15
C TYR A 222 -12.70 13.23 7.39
N LEU A 223 -12.54 12.11 8.12
CA LEU A 223 -13.66 11.26 8.53
C LEU A 223 -13.62 11.03 10.03
N ASN A 224 -14.74 11.27 10.70
CA ASN A 224 -14.96 10.81 12.05
C ASN A 224 -15.37 9.32 12.05
N GLU A 225 -15.47 8.73 13.22
CA GLU A 225 -15.83 7.31 13.39
C GLU A 225 -17.16 6.96 12.70
N TYR A 226 -18.18 7.81 12.82
CA TYR A 226 -19.48 7.61 12.21
C TYR A 226 -19.41 7.50 10.67
N LEU A 227 -18.64 8.38 10.01
CA LEU A 227 -18.47 8.34 8.57
C LEU A 227 -17.60 7.16 8.14
N PHE A 228 -16.59 6.81 8.92
CA PHE A 228 -15.77 5.63 8.66
C PHE A 228 -16.62 4.36 8.68
N ASP A 229 -17.47 4.20 9.69
CA ASP A 229 -18.37 3.03 9.83
C ASP A 229 -19.33 2.88 8.65
N ARG A 230 -19.78 3.99 8.08
CA ARG A 230 -20.74 3.98 6.98
C ARG A 230 -20.11 3.88 5.60
N PHE A 231 -18.98 4.54 5.38
CA PHE A 231 -18.43 4.76 4.04
C PHE A 231 -17.05 4.14 3.80
N CYS A 232 -16.38 3.61 4.84
CA CYS A 232 -15.10 2.91 4.70
C CYS A 232 -15.21 1.46 5.13
N GLN A 233 -15.63 1.20 6.36
CA GLN A 233 -15.62 -0.12 6.98
C GLN A 233 -16.32 -1.20 6.13
N PRO A 234 -17.56 -1.04 5.61
CA PRO A 234 -18.25 -2.10 4.87
C PRO A 234 -17.49 -2.49 3.59
N TYR A 235 -16.88 -1.53 2.93
CA TYR A 235 -16.14 -1.74 1.69
C TYR A 235 -14.78 -2.38 1.92
N LEU A 236 -14.06 -1.94 2.96
CA LEU A 236 -12.80 -2.57 3.37
C LEU A 236 -13.01 -4.02 3.79
N GLN A 237 -14.05 -4.30 4.58
CA GLN A 237 -14.41 -5.65 4.99
C GLN A 237 -14.78 -6.54 3.80
N ARG A 238 -15.57 -6.01 2.87
CA ARG A 238 -15.95 -6.72 1.65
C ARG A 238 -14.73 -7.08 0.80
N ILE A 239 -13.78 -6.13 0.62
CA ILE A 239 -12.52 -6.42 -0.08
C ILE A 239 -11.78 -7.58 0.59
N ALA A 240 -11.59 -7.54 1.91
CA ALA A 240 -10.87 -8.58 2.62
C ALA A 240 -11.53 -9.96 2.44
N ILE A 241 -12.84 -10.05 2.62
CA ILE A 241 -13.59 -11.31 2.53
C ILE A 241 -13.57 -11.86 1.11
N GLU A 242 -13.93 -11.05 0.10
CA GLU A 242 -14.06 -11.54 -1.27
C GLU A 242 -12.70 -11.87 -1.90
N VAL A 243 -11.66 -11.07 -1.62
CA VAL A 243 -10.30 -11.35 -2.12
C VAL A 243 -9.77 -12.64 -1.49
N LYS A 244 -9.92 -12.83 -0.16
CA LYS A 244 -9.48 -14.07 0.50
C LYS A 244 -10.23 -15.30 0.00
N ASN A 245 -11.53 -15.21 -0.23
CA ASN A 245 -12.30 -16.31 -0.81
C ASN A 245 -11.78 -16.68 -2.20
N LYS A 246 -11.58 -15.70 -3.08
CA LYS A 246 -11.02 -15.92 -4.42
C LYS A 246 -9.59 -16.47 -4.39
N ILE A 247 -8.74 -16.04 -3.44
CA ILE A 247 -7.39 -16.60 -3.21
C ILE A 247 -7.46 -18.07 -2.79
N ALA A 248 -8.37 -18.40 -1.88
CA ALA A 248 -8.59 -19.79 -1.44
C ALA A 248 -9.08 -20.71 -2.58
N GLU A 249 -9.98 -20.21 -3.45
CA GLU A 249 -10.40 -20.92 -4.66
C GLU A 249 -9.22 -21.22 -5.60
N LEU A 250 -8.25 -20.30 -5.68
CA LEU A 250 -7.02 -20.48 -6.43
C LEU A 250 -6.00 -21.42 -5.73
N LYS A 251 -6.28 -21.87 -4.50
CA LYS A 251 -5.39 -22.66 -3.64
C LYS A 251 -4.05 -21.97 -3.38
N LEU A 252 -4.09 -20.63 -3.23
CA LEU A 252 -2.96 -19.81 -2.89
C LEU A 252 -3.10 -19.30 -1.45
N ASP A 253 -1.97 -18.85 -0.89
CA ASP A 253 -1.88 -18.22 0.42
C ASP A 253 -1.19 -16.86 0.23
N VAL A 254 -1.98 -15.79 0.18
CA VAL A 254 -1.50 -14.40 -0.05
C VAL A 254 -2.11 -13.52 1.02
N PRO A 255 -1.33 -13.15 2.05
CA PRO A 255 -1.81 -12.30 3.13
C PRO A 255 -2.13 -10.88 2.66
N MET A 256 -3.01 -10.21 3.42
CA MET A 256 -3.47 -8.86 3.14
C MET A 256 -3.14 -7.89 4.27
N ILE A 257 -2.64 -6.72 3.92
CA ILE A 257 -2.28 -5.63 4.83
C ILE A 257 -3.26 -4.49 4.62
N LEU A 258 -3.85 -3.96 5.69
CA LEU A 258 -4.61 -2.70 5.66
C LEU A 258 -3.76 -1.59 6.27
N PHE A 259 -3.51 -0.52 5.54
CA PHE A 259 -2.90 0.70 6.07
C PHE A 259 -3.89 1.85 6.00
N ALA A 260 -4.54 2.15 7.14
CA ALA A 260 -5.52 3.21 7.28
C ALA A 260 -4.93 4.38 8.07
N LYS A 261 -4.21 5.26 7.36
CA LYS A 261 -3.49 6.39 7.96
C LYS A 261 -4.42 7.37 8.66
N GLY A 262 -4.11 7.72 9.92
CA GLY A 262 -4.86 8.69 10.71
C GLY A 262 -6.18 8.15 11.28
N SER A 263 -6.45 6.85 11.15
CA SER A 263 -7.71 6.21 11.59
C SER A 263 -7.57 5.50 12.94
N HIS A 264 -6.84 6.08 13.89
CA HIS A 264 -6.58 5.44 15.21
C HIS A 264 -7.86 5.16 15.99
N TYR A 265 -8.88 6.00 15.85
CA TYR A 265 -10.20 5.82 16.45
C TYR A 265 -10.90 4.53 16.01
N SER A 266 -10.49 3.93 14.91
CA SER A 266 -11.08 2.72 14.34
C SER A 266 -10.20 1.47 14.43
N LEU A 267 -9.06 1.50 15.13
CA LEU A 267 -8.11 0.38 15.17
C LEU A 267 -8.74 -0.92 15.66
N GLU A 268 -9.56 -0.88 16.70
CA GLU A 268 -10.27 -2.06 17.20
C GLU A 268 -11.21 -2.65 16.12
N LYS A 269 -11.88 -1.79 15.36
CA LYS A 269 -12.73 -2.21 14.24
C LYS A 269 -11.90 -2.79 13.10
N GLN A 270 -10.76 -2.17 12.76
CA GLN A 270 -9.87 -2.66 11.72
C GLN A 270 -9.42 -4.09 11.98
N LYS A 271 -9.17 -4.47 13.24
CA LYS A 271 -8.85 -5.85 13.64
C LYS A 271 -9.89 -6.88 13.17
N SER A 272 -11.17 -6.48 13.13
CA SER A 272 -12.29 -7.37 12.76
C SER A 272 -12.61 -7.39 11.27
N LEU A 273 -11.92 -6.59 10.42
CA LEU A 273 -12.22 -6.48 8.99
C LEU A 273 -11.74 -7.68 8.16
N GLY A 274 -10.89 -8.54 8.74
CA GLY A 274 -10.39 -9.74 8.05
C GLY A 274 -9.03 -9.57 7.38
N TYR A 275 -8.28 -8.49 7.64
CA TYR A 275 -6.89 -8.34 7.20
C TYR A 275 -5.94 -9.07 8.13
N ASP A 276 -4.82 -9.59 7.58
CA ASP A 276 -3.82 -10.33 8.33
C ASP A 276 -2.88 -9.38 9.10
N VAL A 277 -2.62 -8.21 8.54
CA VAL A 277 -1.73 -7.20 9.10
C VAL A 277 -2.41 -5.84 9.14
N ILE A 278 -2.27 -5.14 10.25
CA ILE A 278 -2.73 -3.74 10.39
C ILE A 278 -1.51 -2.82 10.33
N GLY A 279 -1.48 -1.97 9.30
CA GLY A 279 -0.48 -0.94 9.13
C GLY A 279 -0.76 0.28 10.01
N ILE A 280 0.27 0.73 10.73
CA ILE A 280 0.18 1.78 11.74
C ILE A 280 1.01 2.98 11.29
N ASP A 281 0.44 4.17 11.37
CA ASP A 281 1.21 5.40 11.16
C ASP A 281 1.91 5.88 12.44
N TRP A 282 2.79 6.86 12.30
CA TRP A 282 3.67 7.33 13.39
C TRP A 282 2.96 8.16 14.48
N THR A 283 1.68 8.51 14.31
CA THR A 283 0.98 9.45 15.21
C THR A 283 0.38 8.78 16.44
N ILE A 284 0.52 7.45 16.57
CA ILE A 284 0.12 6.68 17.73
C ILE A 284 1.31 5.87 18.29
N SER A 285 1.42 5.80 19.61
CA SER A 285 2.53 5.06 20.23
C SER A 285 2.40 3.54 20.04
N PRO A 286 3.52 2.82 19.83
CA PRO A 286 3.53 1.36 19.75
C PRO A 286 2.85 0.68 20.93
N LYS A 287 3.07 1.17 22.14
CA LYS A 287 2.45 0.66 23.37
C LYS A 287 0.92 0.76 23.33
N THR A 288 0.39 1.90 22.89
CA THR A 288 -1.06 2.10 22.76
C THR A 288 -1.64 1.16 21.70
N VAL A 289 -0.95 0.98 20.57
CA VAL A 289 -1.37 0.02 19.54
C VAL A 289 -1.47 -1.39 20.11
N ARG A 290 -0.48 -1.84 20.87
CA ARG A 290 -0.51 -3.17 21.51
C ARG A 290 -1.63 -3.33 22.53
N GLN A 291 -1.95 -2.26 23.29
CA GLN A 291 -3.11 -2.27 24.19
C GLN A 291 -4.43 -2.49 23.47
N ILE A 292 -4.58 -1.93 22.24
CA ILE A 292 -5.80 -2.04 21.44
C ILE A 292 -5.83 -3.36 20.64
N LEU A 293 -4.75 -3.67 19.95
CA LEU A 293 -4.71 -4.76 18.99
C LEU A 293 -4.23 -6.10 19.57
N GLY A 294 -3.58 -6.08 20.75
CA GLY A 294 -3.02 -7.31 21.36
C GLY A 294 -1.98 -7.96 20.45
N ASP A 295 -2.19 -9.25 20.14
CA ASP A 295 -1.26 -10.07 19.35
C ASP A 295 -1.49 -9.96 17.82
N GLN A 296 -2.35 -9.05 17.36
CA GLN A 296 -2.52 -8.80 15.93
C GLN A 296 -1.17 -8.45 15.30
N VAL A 297 -0.86 -9.04 14.13
CA VAL A 297 0.33 -8.65 13.37
C VAL A 297 0.17 -7.20 12.92
N VAL A 298 1.17 -6.37 13.22
CA VAL A 298 1.19 -4.96 12.86
C VAL A 298 2.37 -4.64 11.96
N GLN A 299 2.21 -3.62 11.12
CA GLN A 299 3.26 -3.06 10.27
C GLN A 299 3.46 -1.60 10.59
N GLY A 300 4.67 -1.18 10.87
CA GLY A 300 5.01 0.22 11.12
C GLY A 300 6.09 0.35 12.18
N ASN A 301 6.19 1.52 12.85
CA ASN A 301 5.53 2.78 12.54
C ASN A 301 6.51 3.95 12.80
N LEU A 302 7.80 3.75 12.46
CA LEU A 302 8.79 4.80 12.70
C LEU A 302 8.35 6.08 11.99
N ASP A 303 8.41 7.22 12.68
CA ASP A 303 8.23 8.52 12.03
C ASP A 303 9.29 8.66 10.93
N PRO A 304 8.91 8.88 9.67
CA PRO A 304 9.90 9.10 8.62
C PRO A 304 10.92 10.18 8.99
N CYS A 305 10.52 11.21 9.70
CA CYS A 305 11.42 12.28 10.15
C CYS A 305 12.53 11.80 11.10
N ALA A 306 12.39 10.65 11.73
CA ALA A 306 13.48 10.06 12.53
C ALA A 306 14.74 9.75 11.69
N LEU A 307 14.59 9.59 10.38
CA LEU A 307 15.72 9.38 9.46
C LEU A 307 16.59 10.64 9.23
N TYR A 308 16.19 11.81 9.73
CA TYR A 308 17.04 13.01 9.76
C TYR A 308 17.97 13.06 10.97
N ALA A 309 17.79 12.15 11.95
CA ALA A 309 18.65 12.12 13.13
C ALA A 309 20.06 11.61 12.81
N SER A 310 20.98 11.75 13.79
CA SER A 310 22.29 11.10 13.68
C SER A 310 22.16 9.57 13.63
N PRO A 311 23.19 8.83 13.18
CA PRO A 311 23.17 7.37 13.18
C PRO A 311 22.75 6.76 14.54
N GLU A 312 23.24 7.31 15.64
CA GLU A 312 22.89 6.91 17.00
C GLU A 312 21.41 7.24 17.32
N GLY A 313 20.94 8.41 16.86
CA GLY A 313 19.56 8.85 17.03
C GLY A 313 18.58 7.93 16.29
N ILE A 314 18.89 7.56 15.02
CA ILE A 314 18.07 6.60 14.25
C ILE A 314 17.99 5.27 15.02
N ARG A 315 19.11 4.71 15.48
CA ARG A 315 19.14 3.45 16.25
C ARG A 315 18.32 3.54 17.52
N ALA A 316 18.43 4.65 18.28
CA ALA A 316 17.67 4.86 19.49
C ALA A 316 16.15 4.90 19.24
N HIS A 317 15.69 5.57 18.17
CA HIS A 317 14.27 5.61 17.80
C HIS A 317 13.76 4.23 17.34
N VAL A 318 14.58 3.46 16.62
CA VAL A 318 14.25 2.07 16.24
C VAL A 318 14.09 1.20 17.47
N ASP A 319 15.03 1.26 18.41
CA ASP A 319 14.99 0.50 19.66
C ASP A 319 13.75 0.84 20.51
N GLU A 320 13.40 2.12 20.60
CA GLU A 320 12.21 2.57 21.33
C GLU A 320 10.93 2.03 20.68
N MET A 321 10.82 2.13 19.37
CA MET A 321 9.68 1.60 18.61
C MET A 321 9.53 0.09 18.80
N ILE A 322 10.62 -0.67 18.64
CA ILE A 322 10.60 -2.14 18.78
C ILE A 322 10.31 -2.55 20.23
N LYS A 323 10.86 -1.87 21.24
CA LYS A 323 10.49 -2.09 22.64
C LYS A 323 9.01 -1.88 22.89
N GLY A 324 8.41 -0.91 22.24
CA GLY A 324 6.98 -0.61 22.37
C GLY A 324 6.07 -1.65 21.74
N PHE A 325 6.43 -2.20 20.57
CA PHE A 325 5.68 -3.25 19.89
C PHE A 325 6.00 -4.66 20.39
N GLY A 326 7.22 -4.90 20.87
CA GLY A 326 7.78 -6.24 20.98
C GLY A 326 8.28 -6.77 19.64
N THR A 327 9.09 -7.84 19.66
CA THR A 327 9.66 -8.46 18.44
C THR A 327 8.70 -9.44 17.76
N GLY A 328 7.74 -9.99 18.50
CA GLY A 328 6.70 -10.85 17.94
C GLY A 328 5.63 -10.06 17.17
N ASN A 329 5.10 -10.63 16.09
CA ASN A 329 3.99 -10.08 15.32
C ASN A 329 4.23 -8.64 14.78
N LEU A 330 5.48 -8.31 14.40
CA LEU A 330 5.88 -7.01 13.90
C LEU A 330 6.59 -7.12 12.56
N VAL A 331 6.07 -6.40 11.56
CA VAL A 331 6.77 -6.04 10.32
C VAL A 331 7.22 -4.60 10.46
N VAL A 332 8.51 -4.34 10.46
CA VAL A 332 9.02 -2.98 10.60
C VAL A 332 8.82 -2.20 9.30
N ASN A 333 8.34 -0.97 9.45
CA ASN A 333 8.18 -0.01 8.37
C ASN A 333 8.23 1.42 8.95
N LEU A 334 8.31 2.41 8.07
CA LEU A 334 7.98 3.77 8.42
C LEU A 334 6.46 3.91 8.58
N GLY A 335 6.02 4.83 9.42
CA GLY A 335 4.61 5.17 9.57
C GLY A 335 4.01 5.94 8.39
N HIS A 336 4.81 6.26 7.37
CA HIS A 336 4.44 6.85 6.08
C HIS A 336 5.54 6.56 5.06
N GLY A 337 5.30 6.92 3.78
CA GLY A 337 6.35 6.83 2.76
C GLY A 337 7.53 7.75 3.06
N ILE A 338 8.74 7.26 2.76
CA ILE A 338 10.00 8.03 2.89
C ILE A 338 9.92 9.35 2.11
N TYR A 339 10.53 10.41 2.63
CA TYR A 339 10.56 11.73 1.99
C TYR A 339 11.71 11.86 0.99
N PRO A 340 11.55 12.73 -0.04
CA PRO A 340 12.49 12.82 -1.16
C PRO A 340 13.88 13.34 -0.84
N ASP A 341 14.03 14.04 0.28
CA ASP A 341 15.27 14.68 0.74
C ASP A 341 16.05 13.87 1.79
N MET A 342 15.56 12.67 2.12
CA MET A 342 16.25 11.74 2.99
C MET A 342 17.43 11.08 2.27
N SER A 343 18.47 10.69 3.02
CA SER A 343 19.64 10.04 2.47
C SER A 343 19.50 8.51 2.37
N GLU A 344 20.18 7.90 1.41
CA GLU A 344 20.27 6.44 1.32
C GLU A 344 21.00 5.85 2.55
N GLU A 345 21.98 6.56 3.10
CA GLU A 345 22.71 6.16 4.31
C GLU A 345 21.78 6.03 5.54
N ALA A 346 20.85 6.98 5.71
CA ALA A 346 19.87 6.89 6.81
C ALA A 346 18.98 5.65 6.68
N VAL A 347 18.64 5.25 5.45
CA VAL A 347 17.89 4.01 5.19
C VAL A 347 18.71 2.77 5.52
N GLU A 348 20.00 2.75 5.18
CA GLU A 348 20.91 1.66 5.56
C GLU A 348 21.01 1.51 7.07
N ILE A 349 21.22 2.64 7.79
CA ILE A 349 21.29 2.65 9.26
C ILE A 349 19.98 2.12 9.87
N PHE A 350 18.84 2.49 9.29
CA PHE A 350 17.53 2.00 9.73
C PHE A 350 17.41 0.48 9.57
N ILE A 351 17.77 -0.06 8.41
CA ILE A 351 17.74 -1.50 8.14
C ILE A 351 18.68 -2.24 9.08
N ASP A 352 19.93 -1.76 9.21
CA ASP A 352 20.94 -2.34 10.10
C ASP A 352 20.48 -2.37 11.55
N ALA A 353 19.86 -1.27 12.02
CA ALA A 353 19.32 -1.19 13.37
C ALA A 353 18.25 -2.27 13.61
N VAL A 354 17.33 -2.44 12.65
CA VAL A 354 16.28 -3.46 12.75
C VAL A 354 16.87 -4.88 12.70
N HIS A 355 17.75 -5.16 11.75
CA HIS A 355 18.34 -6.50 11.58
C HIS A 355 19.32 -6.88 12.70
N SER A 356 19.80 -5.94 13.51
CA SER A 356 20.67 -6.20 14.66
C SER A 356 19.90 -6.56 15.94
N VAL A 357 18.57 -6.44 15.94
CA VAL A 357 17.73 -6.82 17.08
C VAL A 357 17.79 -8.32 17.30
N LYS A 358 18.03 -8.73 18.54
CA LYS A 358 17.96 -10.13 18.95
C LYS A 358 16.49 -10.50 19.16
N LEU A 359 16.01 -11.51 18.46
CA LEU A 359 14.70 -12.12 18.62
C LEU A 359 14.64 -13.06 19.82
#